data_9e43eb58f01dd8267d77e1df94c147be
#
_entry.id   9e43eb58f01dd8267d77e1df94c147be
#
_cell.length_a   1.000
_cell.length_b   1.000
_cell.length_c   1.000
_cell.angle_alpha   90.00
_cell.angle_beta   90.00
_cell.angle_gamma   90.00
#
_symmetry.space_group_name_H-M   'P 1'
#
loop_
_entity.id
_entity.type
_entity.pdbx_description
1 polymer ?
#
loop_
_entity_poly.entity_id
_entity_poly.type
_entity_poly.pdbx_seq_one_letter_code
_entity_poly.pdbx_strand_id
1 'polypeptide(L)'
;MADQRRHALRDSHQDIETARQIPDTPQTLSPTYRLAFADNDFLCRDELRPVRLQLELLKPEMAMNEAGVTSTVVLFGGARIPAPERKDSAKTPMLAELSKYYDEAR
;
A
#
# COMPACT_ATOMS: atom_id res chain seq x y z
N MET A 1 -7.33 -30.91 1.74
CA MET A 1 -8.47 -30.55 0.87
C MET A 1 -9.03 -29.24 1.38
N ALA A 2 -8.76 -28.14 0.69
CA ALA A 2 -9.37 -26.87 1.02
C ALA A 2 -10.88 -26.96 0.69
N ASP A 3 -11.70 -26.72 1.71
CA ASP A 3 -13.15 -26.60 1.59
C ASP A 3 -13.46 -25.45 0.61
N GLN A 4 -13.69 -25.79 -0.64
CA GLN A 4 -14.25 -24.85 -1.62
C GLN A 4 -15.72 -24.62 -1.27
N ARG A 5 -15.98 -23.83 -0.23
CA ARG A 5 -17.30 -23.25 -0.03
C ARG A 5 -17.61 -22.46 -1.30
N ARG A 6 -18.51 -22.97 -2.09
CA ARG A 6 -19.08 -22.24 -3.22
C ARG A 6 -19.79 -21.01 -2.66
N HIS A 7 -19.10 -19.88 -2.68
CA HIS A 7 -19.72 -18.61 -2.37
C HIS A 7 -20.86 -18.39 -3.37
N ALA A 8 -22.04 -18.03 -2.88
CA ALA A 8 -23.20 -17.73 -3.71
C ALA A 8 -22.96 -16.50 -4.61
N LEU A 9 -21.97 -15.68 -4.26
CA LEU A 9 -21.55 -14.50 -5.02
C LEU A 9 -20.24 -14.78 -5.76
N ARG A 10 -20.08 -14.14 -6.89
CA ARG A 10 -18.85 -14.24 -7.70
C ARG A 10 -17.67 -13.65 -6.92
N ASP A 11 -16.51 -14.25 -7.15
CA ASP A 11 -15.22 -13.76 -6.66
C ASP A 11 -14.83 -12.49 -7.43
N SER A 12 -14.20 -11.53 -6.75
CA SER A 12 -13.73 -10.27 -7.32
C SER A 12 -12.73 -10.47 -8.48
N HIS A 13 -11.92 -11.51 -8.45
CA HIS A 13 -11.02 -11.86 -9.56
C HIS A 13 -11.82 -12.30 -10.81
N GLN A 14 -12.89 -13.06 -10.62
CA GLN A 14 -13.79 -13.45 -11.72
C GLN A 14 -14.49 -12.24 -12.31
N ASP A 15 -14.86 -11.25 -11.50
CA ASP A 15 -15.47 -10.01 -11.98
C ASP A 15 -14.50 -9.21 -12.84
N ILE A 16 -13.24 -9.07 -12.39
CA ILE A 16 -12.19 -8.40 -13.18
C ILE A 16 -11.95 -9.13 -14.51
N GLU A 17 -11.86 -10.45 -14.47
CA GLU A 17 -11.62 -11.25 -15.68
C GLU A 17 -12.79 -11.13 -16.67
N THR A 18 -14.03 -11.19 -16.18
CA THR A 18 -15.22 -10.98 -17.01
C THR A 18 -15.24 -9.58 -17.63
N ALA A 19 -14.87 -8.55 -16.85
CA ALA A 19 -14.82 -7.18 -17.35
C ALA A 19 -13.80 -6.99 -18.49
N ARG A 20 -12.70 -7.76 -18.49
CA ARG A 20 -11.70 -7.74 -19.57
C ARG A 20 -12.18 -8.40 -20.87
N GLN A 21 -13.16 -9.29 -20.77
CA GLN A 21 -13.68 -10.06 -21.92
C GLN A 21 -14.92 -9.42 -22.57
N ILE A 22 -15.36 -8.27 -22.06
CA ILE A 22 -16.53 -7.57 -22.59
C ILE A 22 -16.16 -6.92 -23.95
N PRO A 23 -16.98 -7.10 -25.00
CA PRO A 23 -16.73 -6.45 -26.29
C PRO A 23 -16.84 -4.94 -26.20
N ASP A 24 -16.02 -4.24 -26.98
CA ASP A 24 -16.02 -2.79 -27.06
C ASP A 24 -17.29 -2.28 -27.74
N THR A 25 -18.11 -1.62 -26.95
CA THR A 25 -19.30 -0.90 -27.41
C THR A 25 -19.30 0.52 -26.84
N PRO A 26 -20.06 1.48 -27.38
CA PRO A 26 -20.15 2.81 -26.79
C PRO A 26 -20.54 2.80 -25.31
N GLN A 27 -21.36 1.85 -24.89
CA GLN A 27 -21.79 1.68 -23.50
C GLN A 27 -20.67 1.13 -22.62
N THR A 28 -19.99 0.06 -23.07
CA THR A 28 -18.93 -0.60 -22.30
C THR A 28 -17.63 0.21 -22.24
N LEU A 29 -17.40 1.10 -23.19
CA LEU A 29 -16.30 2.05 -23.19
C LEU A 29 -16.54 3.26 -22.27
N SER A 30 -17.78 3.47 -21.81
CA SER A 30 -18.10 4.56 -20.90
C SER A 30 -17.38 4.37 -19.55
N PRO A 31 -16.78 5.43 -18.97
CA PRO A 31 -16.17 5.36 -17.64
C PRO A 31 -17.12 4.85 -16.55
N THR A 32 -18.43 5.12 -16.68
CA THR A 32 -19.44 4.68 -15.72
C THR A 32 -19.68 3.16 -15.75
N TYR A 33 -19.24 2.47 -16.79
CA TYR A 33 -19.36 1.02 -16.92
C TYR A 33 -18.25 0.26 -16.18
N ARG A 34 -17.14 0.92 -15.84
CA ARG A 34 -16.00 0.28 -15.19
C ARG A 34 -16.34 -0.20 -13.80
N LEU A 35 -15.75 -1.33 -13.40
CA LEU A 35 -15.80 -1.78 -12.00
C LEU A 35 -15.12 -0.75 -11.09
N ALA A 36 -15.82 -0.22 -10.12
CA ALA A 36 -15.35 0.86 -9.26
C ALA A 36 -14.02 0.52 -8.55
N PHE A 37 -13.88 -0.69 -8.03
CA PHE A 37 -12.67 -1.12 -7.32
C PHE A 37 -11.46 -1.38 -8.23
N ALA A 38 -11.68 -1.46 -9.54
CA ALA A 38 -10.63 -1.62 -10.55
C ALA A 38 -10.45 -0.35 -11.41
N ASP A 39 -11.13 0.73 -11.07
CA ASP A 39 -11.07 2.01 -11.78
C ASP A 39 -10.19 3.00 -11.03
N ASN A 40 -8.95 3.14 -11.48
CA ASN A 40 -7.98 4.04 -10.85
C ASN A 40 -8.40 5.51 -10.95
N ASP A 41 -9.03 5.93 -12.04
CA ASP A 41 -9.50 7.30 -12.20
C ASP A 41 -10.57 7.63 -11.16
N PHE A 42 -11.50 6.70 -10.93
CA PHE A 42 -12.50 6.81 -9.88
C PHE A 42 -11.88 6.80 -8.48
N LEU A 43 -10.98 5.85 -8.20
CA LEU A 43 -10.33 5.75 -6.89
C LEU A 43 -9.45 6.96 -6.53
N CYS A 44 -8.94 7.69 -7.52
CA CYS A 44 -8.13 8.88 -7.32
C CYS A 44 -8.93 10.17 -7.11
N ARG A 45 -10.25 10.14 -7.19
CA ARG A 45 -11.10 11.31 -6.93
C ARG A 45 -10.97 11.77 -5.47
N ASP A 46 -11.15 13.08 -5.24
CA ASP A 46 -11.00 13.67 -3.90
C ASP A 46 -12.01 13.12 -2.90
N GLU A 47 -13.23 12.85 -3.35
CA GLU A 47 -14.31 12.30 -2.52
C GLU A 47 -13.97 10.90 -1.97
N LEU A 48 -13.07 10.16 -2.64
CA LEU A 48 -12.65 8.82 -2.23
C LEU A 48 -11.43 8.81 -1.30
N ARG A 49 -10.97 9.98 -0.85
CA ARG A 49 -9.86 10.06 0.11
C ARG A 49 -10.05 9.18 1.36
N PRO A 50 -11.23 9.18 2.01
CA PRO A 50 -11.45 8.30 3.17
C PRO A 50 -11.29 6.82 2.85
N VAL A 51 -11.75 6.39 1.67
CA VAL A 51 -11.60 4.99 1.21
C VAL A 51 -10.14 4.64 1.00
N ARG A 52 -9.36 5.52 0.34
CA ARG A 52 -7.92 5.30 0.15
C ARG A 52 -7.18 5.21 1.47
N LEU A 53 -7.51 6.06 2.45
CA LEU A 53 -6.90 6.01 3.78
C LEU A 53 -7.19 4.69 4.51
N GLN A 54 -8.38 4.14 4.36
CA GLN A 54 -8.72 2.81 4.89
C GLN A 54 -7.87 1.72 4.25
N LEU A 55 -7.68 1.76 2.93
CA LEU A 55 -6.84 0.79 2.23
C LEU A 55 -5.37 0.87 2.67
N GLU A 56 -4.84 2.10 2.85
CA GLU A 56 -3.46 2.31 3.31
C GLU A 56 -3.24 1.84 4.76
N LEU A 57 -4.27 1.86 5.59
CA LEU A 57 -4.22 1.31 6.94
C LEU A 57 -4.34 -0.22 6.92
N LEU A 58 -5.29 -0.74 6.16
CA LEU A 58 -5.66 -2.16 6.17
C LEU A 58 -4.59 -3.04 5.52
N LYS A 59 -4.00 -2.60 4.42
CA LYS A 59 -3.01 -3.40 3.67
C LYS A 59 -1.79 -3.80 4.53
N PRO A 60 -1.09 -2.87 5.22
CA PRO A 60 0.02 -3.25 6.09
C PRO A 60 -0.43 -4.07 7.30
N GLU A 61 -1.61 -3.80 7.87
CA GLU A 61 -2.16 -4.59 8.97
C GLU A 61 -2.37 -6.05 8.56
N MET A 62 -2.98 -6.29 7.42
CA MET A 62 -3.16 -7.64 6.90
C MET A 62 -1.82 -8.34 6.64
N ALA A 63 -0.85 -7.64 6.05
CA ALA A 63 0.48 -8.19 5.78
C ALA A 63 1.22 -8.56 7.07
N MET A 64 1.12 -7.74 8.11
CA MET A 64 1.70 -8.05 9.42
C MET A 64 1.01 -9.26 10.08
N ASN A 65 -0.30 -9.33 10.01
CA ASN A 65 -1.08 -10.46 10.55
C ASN A 65 -0.72 -11.77 9.83
N GLU A 66 -0.62 -11.76 8.51
CA GLU A 66 -0.20 -12.91 7.71
C GLU A 66 1.24 -13.36 8.03
N ALA A 67 2.12 -12.41 8.35
CA ALA A 67 3.48 -12.69 8.78
C ALA A 67 3.60 -13.09 10.27
N GLY A 68 2.48 -13.16 11.01
CA GLY A 68 2.48 -13.52 12.43
C GLY A 68 3.07 -12.44 13.35
N VAL A 69 3.13 -11.19 12.90
CA VAL A 69 3.65 -10.07 13.70
C VAL A 69 2.55 -9.61 14.66
N THR A 70 2.79 -9.78 15.95
CA THR A 70 1.83 -9.42 17.03
C THR A 70 2.13 -8.09 17.70
N SER A 71 3.34 -7.58 17.54
CA SER A 71 3.78 -6.33 18.16
C SER A 71 4.87 -5.69 17.31
N THR A 72 4.86 -4.36 17.24
CA THR A 72 5.87 -3.58 16.52
C THR A 72 6.43 -2.49 17.42
N VAL A 73 7.73 -2.23 17.26
CA VAL A 73 8.39 -1.06 17.84
C VAL A 73 8.86 -0.17 16.71
N VAL A 74 8.47 1.09 16.76
CA VAL A 74 8.83 2.07 15.73
C VAL A 74 9.85 3.04 16.28
N LEU A 75 11.01 3.12 15.62
CA LEU A 75 12.07 4.09 15.93
C LEU A 75 12.01 5.22 14.89
N PHE A 76 11.69 6.42 15.38
CA PHE A 76 11.70 7.61 14.53
C PHE A 76 13.08 8.25 14.57
N GLY A 77 13.69 8.45 13.40
CA GLY A 77 14.97 9.11 13.25
C GLY A 77 14.92 10.26 12.25
N GLY A 78 15.91 11.13 12.30
CA GLY A 78 16.09 12.19 11.31
C GLY A 78 16.62 11.63 9.99
N ALA A 79 15.87 11.76 8.90
CA ALA A 79 16.29 11.28 7.57
C ALA A 79 17.60 11.92 7.06
N ARG A 80 18.04 13.03 7.67
CA ARG A 80 19.28 13.75 7.32
C ARG A 80 20.50 13.25 8.09
N ILE A 81 20.29 12.42 9.13
CA ILE A 81 21.38 11.86 9.93
C ILE A 81 21.88 10.62 9.20
N PRO A 82 23.13 10.63 8.69
CA PRO A 82 23.66 9.48 7.97
C PRO A 82 24.09 8.37 8.94
N ALA A 83 24.14 7.14 8.45
CA ALA A 83 24.81 6.05 9.14
C ALA A 83 26.30 6.38 9.34
N PRO A 84 26.97 5.81 10.40
CA PRO A 84 28.39 6.10 10.66
C PRO A 84 29.30 5.87 9.44
N GLU A 85 29.01 4.88 8.62
CA GLU A 85 29.75 4.54 7.40
C GLU A 85 29.63 5.62 6.32
N ARG A 86 28.60 6.48 6.42
CA ARG A 86 28.33 7.59 5.49
C ARG A 86 28.47 8.96 6.15
N LYS A 87 29.17 9.05 7.26
CA LYS A 87 29.33 10.28 8.03
C LYS A 87 29.80 11.46 7.17
N ASP A 88 30.69 11.22 6.21
CA ASP A 88 31.24 12.23 5.30
C ASP A 88 30.22 12.78 4.31
N SER A 89 29.08 12.08 4.13
CA SER A 89 27.98 12.54 3.25
C SER A 89 27.00 13.49 3.95
N ALA A 90 27.20 13.78 5.22
CA ALA A 90 26.34 14.68 5.98
C ALA A 90 26.40 16.11 5.44
N LYS A 91 25.24 16.76 5.32
CA LYS A 91 25.13 18.13 4.82
C LYS A 91 25.70 19.18 5.76
N THR A 92 25.82 18.87 7.04
CA THR A 92 26.37 19.76 8.08
C THR A 92 27.22 18.97 9.07
N PRO A 93 28.24 19.62 9.72
CA PRO A 93 29.04 18.98 10.75
C PRO A 93 28.19 18.44 11.92
N MET A 94 27.13 19.15 12.29
CA MET A 94 26.21 18.73 13.36
C MET A 94 25.51 17.42 12.99
N LEU A 95 25.05 17.26 11.76
CA LEU A 95 24.42 16.03 11.30
C LEU A 95 25.42 14.87 11.23
N ALA A 96 26.66 15.12 10.89
CA ALA A 96 27.73 14.14 10.93
C ALA A 96 27.99 13.65 12.36
N GLU A 97 27.99 14.54 13.34
CA GLU A 97 28.19 14.21 14.74
C GLU A 97 27.04 13.34 15.32
N LEU A 98 25.81 13.57 14.84
CA LEU A 98 24.64 12.78 15.25
C LEU A 98 24.63 11.34 14.70
N SER A 99 25.53 10.99 13.78
CA SER A 99 25.60 9.65 13.19
C SER A 99 25.84 8.54 14.23
N LYS A 100 26.47 8.85 15.36
CA LYS A 100 26.63 7.93 16.48
C LYS A 100 25.30 7.40 17.03
N TYR A 101 24.27 8.23 17.06
CA TYR A 101 22.92 7.81 17.52
C TYR A 101 22.20 6.91 16.53
N TYR A 102 22.54 7.02 15.26
CA TYR A 102 22.05 6.08 14.25
C TYR A 102 22.48 4.65 14.57
N ASP A 103 23.71 4.48 15.01
CA ASP A 103 24.26 3.17 15.37
C ASP A 103 23.63 2.61 16.64
N GLU A 104 23.35 3.46 17.63
CA GLU A 104 22.63 3.08 18.85
C GLU A 104 21.19 2.61 18.60
N ALA A 105 20.55 3.12 17.55
CA ALA A 105 19.19 2.74 17.16
C ALA A 105 19.12 1.46 16.32
N ARG A 106 20.23 1.00 15.74
CA ARG A 106 20.34 -0.20 14.92
C ARG A 106 20.37 -1.47 15.78
#